data_ea664f1a6bf53f7d31c241178338bd51
#
_entry.id   ea664f1a6bf53f7d31c241178338bd51
#
_cell.length_a   1.000
_cell.length_b   1.000
_cell.length_c   1.000
_cell.angle_alpha   90.00
_cell.angle_beta   90.00
_cell.angle_gamma   90.00
#
_symmetry.space_group_name_H-M   'P 1'
#
loop_
_entity.id
_entity.type
_entity.pdbx_description
1 polymer ?
#
loop_
_entity_poly.entity_id
_entity_poly.type
_entity_poly.pdbx_seq_one_letter_code
_entity_poly.pdbx_strand_id
1 'polypeptide(L)'
;MLKMLIKIDEERLVKDDRYDLDDYWESIDFRFKDNCTKEVLPDGSVLYSGIEGANYFADIGGAYINLNRKQWFADYVTKWIWYDNDGMEDKPLYPIDIIARERKDNPLFQK
;
A
#
# COMPACT_ATOMS: atom_id res chain seq x y z
N MET A 1 -4.63 8.13 -13.39
CA MET A 1 -5.14 7.71 -12.07
C MET A 1 -4.16 6.72 -11.45
N LEU A 2 -3.96 6.79 -10.16
CA LEU A 2 -3.13 5.83 -9.43
C LEU A 2 -3.97 5.05 -8.44
N LYS A 3 -3.61 3.79 -8.24
CA LYS A 3 -4.19 2.95 -7.19
C LYS A 3 -3.07 2.18 -6.50
N MET A 4 -3.28 1.85 -5.23
CA MET A 4 -2.34 1.05 -4.47
C MET A 4 -3.10 -0.02 -3.70
N LEU A 5 -2.68 -1.28 -3.88
CA LEU A 5 -3.24 -2.43 -3.20
C LEU A 5 -2.27 -2.89 -2.12
N ILE A 6 -2.80 -3.08 -0.90
CA ILE A 6 -2.00 -3.55 0.24
C ILE A 6 -2.71 -4.72 0.89
N LYS A 7 -1.97 -5.81 1.10
CA LYS A 7 -2.43 -6.94 1.91
C LYS A 7 -1.37 -7.26 2.94
N ILE A 8 -1.79 -7.49 4.17
CA ILE A 8 -0.88 -7.91 5.24
C ILE A 8 -1.28 -9.29 5.74
N ASP A 9 -0.35 -9.96 6.40
CA ASP A 9 -0.61 -11.22 7.10
C ASP A 9 -1.23 -10.90 8.46
N GLU A 10 -2.56 -10.72 8.48
CA GLU A 10 -3.28 -10.33 9.69
C GLU A 10 -3.23 -11.41 10.77
N GLU A 11 -3.27 -12.68 10.36
CA GLU A 11 -3.21 -13.80 11.29
C GLU A 11 -1.89 -13.79 12.06
N ARG A 12 -0.77 -13.61 11.35
CA ARG A 12 0.56 -13.54 11.98
C ARG A 12 0.70 -12.29 12.85
N LEU A 13 0.15 -11.16 12.40
CA LEU A 13 0.19 -9.91 13.16
C LEU A 13 -0.51 -10.06 14.50
N VAL A 14 -1.70 -10.66 14.50
CA VAL A 14 -2.47 -10.92 15.73
C VAL A 14 -1.74 -11.92 16.63
N LYS A 15 -1.19 -12.98 16.05
CA LYS A 15 -0.46 -14.01 16.78
C LYS A 15 0.80 -13.45 17.45
N ASP A 16 1.53 -12.60 16.76
CA ASP A 16 2.76 -12.00 17.29
C ASP A 16 2.48 -10.99 18.41
N ASP A 17 1.27 -10.45 18.47
CA ASP A 17 0.79 -9.54 19.53
C ASP A 17 1.71 -8.33 19.76
N ARG A 18 2.39 -7.87 18.72
CA ARG A 18 3.27 -6.69 18.78
C ARG A 18 2.53 -5.40 18.50
N TYR A 19 1.46 -5.47 17.71
CA TYR A 19 0.67 -4.33 17.29
C TYR A 19 -0.81 -4.69 17.35
N ASP A 20 -1.65 -3.72 17.69
CA ASP A 20 -3.10 -3.83 17.54
C ASP A 20 -3.47 -3.76 16.07
N LEU A 21 -4.35 -4.67 15.60
CA LEU A 21 -4.71 -4.77 14.20
C LEU A 21 -5.37 -3.50 13.66
N ASP A 22 -6.30 -2.93 14.43
CA ASP A 22 -6.99 -1.71 14.02
C ASP A 22 -6.04 -0.52 13.97
N ASP A 23 -5.15 -0.39 14.95
CA ASP A 23 -4.14 0.65 14.96
C ASP A 23 -3.16 0.51 13.80
N TYR A 24 -2.82 -0.72 13.44
CA TYR A 24 -1.93 -1.00 12.33
C TYR A 24 -2.53 -0.50 11.00
N TRP A 25 -3.79 -0.86 10.74
CA TRP A 25 -4.48 -0.39 9.54
C TRP A 25 -4.73 1.12 9.56
N GLU A 26 -5.05 1.68 10.72
CA GLU A 26 -5.23 3.13 10.87
C GLU A 26 -3.95 3.88 10.53
N SER A 27 -2.79 3.35 10.94
CA SER A 27 -1.50 3.92 10.60
C SER A 27 -1.22 3.89 9.10
N ILE A 28 -1.65 2.83 8.40
CA ILE A 28 -1.54 2.77 6.94
C ILE A 28 -2.50 3.77 6.30
N ASP A 29 -3.77 3.76 6.71
CA ASP A 29 -4.82 4.64 6.15
C ASP A 29 -4.44 6.12 6.25
N PHE A 30 -3.83 6.51 7.35
CA PHE A 30 -3.42 7.89 7.59
C PHE A 30 -2.52 8.44 6.49
N ARG A 31 -1.72 7.59 5.87
CA ARG A 31 -0.78 7.99 4.82
C ARG A 31 -1.46 8.31 3.49
N PHE A 32 -2.70 7.83 3.29
CA PHE A 32 -3.46 8.11 2.08
C PHE A 32 -4.41 9.29 2.20
N LYS A 33 -4.73 9.69 3.43
CA LYS A 33 -5.51 10.89 3.78
C LYS A 33 -6.84 11.01 3.01
N ASP A 34 -7.24 12.26 2.70
CA ASP A 34 -8.55 12.55 2.13
C ASP A 34 -8.58 12.56 0.60
N ASN A 35 -7.44 12.36 -0.05
CA ASN A 35 -7.34 12.40 -1.51
C ASN A 35 -7.52 11.03 -2.17
N CYS A 36 -7.79 10.01 -1.37
CA CYS A 36 -7.98 8.64 -1.83
C CYS A 36 -9.24 8.02 -1.26
N THR A 37 -9.88 7.15 -2.05
CA THR A 37 -10.93 6.26 -1.55
C THR A 37 -10.30 4.97 -1.06
N LYS A 38 -11.00 4.25 -0.18
CA LYS A 38 -10.57 2.98 0.39
C LYS A 38 -11.63 1.93 0.14
N GLU A 39 -11.21 0.76 -0.34
CA GLU A 39 -12.09 -0.39 -0.53
C GLU A 39 -11.43 -1.63 0.05
N VAL A 40 -12.15 -2.34 0.93
CA VAL A 40 -11.69 -3.63 1.46
C VAL A 40 -12.19 -4.73 0.53
N LEU A 41 -11.27 -5.52 -0.02
CA LEU A 41 -11.60 -6.58 -0.97
C LEU A 41 -11.90 -7.90 -0.24
N PRO A 42 -12.54 -8.87 -0.92
CA PRO A 42 -12.93 -10.14 -0.28
C PRO A 42 -11.77 -10.94 0.30
N ASP A 43 -10.57 -10.80 -0.23
CA ASP A 43 -9.37 -11.51 0.26
C ASP A 43 -8.69 -10.81 1.46
N GLY A 44 -9.28 -9.71 1.95
CA GLY A 44 -8.72 -8.93 3.04
C GLY A 44 -7.72 -7.86 2.60
N SER A 45 -7.38 -7.79 1.32
CA SER A 45 -6.56 -6.69 0.83
C SER A 45 -7.36 -5.39 0.79
N VAL A 46 -6.66 -4.27 0.81
CA VAL A 46 -7.26 -2.93 0.78
C VAL A 46 -6.75 -2.19 -0.44
N LEU A 47 -7.69 -1.65 -1.22
CA LEU A 47 -7.38 -0.87 -2.41
C LEU A 47 -7.60 0.61 -2.13
N TYR A 48 -6.54 1.39 -2.26
CA TYR A 48 -6.58 2.84 -2.17
C TYR A 48 -6.56 3.41 -3.58
N SER A 49 -7.57 4.22 -3.92
CA SER A 49 -7.71 4.81 -5.27
C SER A 49 -7.71 6.31 -5.17
N GLY A 50 -6.98 6.99 -6.06
CA GLY A 50 -6.99 8.44 -6.14
C GLY A 50 -8.38 8.97 -6.51
N ILE A 51 -8.79 10.06 -5.87
CA ILE A 51 -10.04 10.75 -6.18
C ILE A 51 -9.76 11.70 -7.34
N GLU A 52 -10.54 11.60 -8.41
CA GLU A 52 -10.40 12.48 -9.58
C GLU A 52 -10.52 13.94 -9.15
N GLY A 53 -9.57 14.77 -9.62
CA GLY A 53 -9.51 16.18 -9.27
C GLY A 53 -8.84 16.51 -7.95
N ALA A 54 -8.55 15.50 -7.12
CA ALA A 54 -7.82 15.68 -5.87
C ALA A 54 -6.31 15.49 -6.09
N ASN A 55 -5.50 15.96 -5.13
CA ASN A 55 -4.05 15.80 -5.19
C ASN A 55 -3.62 14.43 -4.66
N TYR A 56 -4.13 13.36 -5.29
CA TYR A 56 -3.87 11.99 -4.84
C TYR A 56 -2.45 11.52 -5.15
N PHE A 57 -1.81 12.08 -6.17
CA PHE A 57 -0.47 11.64 -6.58
C PHE A 57 0.54 11.82 -5.44
N ALA A 58 0.50 12.97 -4.77
CA ALA A 58 1.39 13.26 -3.65
C ALA A 58 1.13 12.29 -2.48
N ASP A 59 -0.13 11.99 -2.18
CA ASP A 59 -0.46 11.11 -1.06
C ASP A 59 -0.09 9.66 -1.35
N ILE A 60 -0.41 9.14 -2.54
CA ILE A 60 -0.07 7.75 -2.90
C ILE A 60 1.45 7.59 -3.02
N GLY A 61 2.12 8.52 -3.71
CA GLY A 61 3.59 8.50 -3.83
C GLY A 61 4.28 8.67 -2.50
N GLY A 62 3.77 9.57 -1.65
CA GLY A 62 4.28 9.77 -0.30
C GLY A 62 4.08 8.56 0.59
N ALA A 63 2.95 7.86 0.47
CA ALA A 63 2.70 6.63 1.20
C ALA A 63 3.71 5.54 0.81
N TYR A 64 4.00 5.38 -0.48
CA TYR A 64 5.03 4.45 -0.95
C TYR A 64 6.39 4.76 -0.31
N ILE A 65 6.86 6.00 -0.43
CA ILE A 65 8.16 6.42 0.09
C ILE A 65 8.24 6.24 1.60
N ASN A 66 7.15 6.50 2.31
CA ASN A 66 7.10 6.36 3.75
C ASN A 66 7.11 4.89 4.18
N LEU A 67 6.24 4.07 3.58
CA LEU A 67 6.07 2.67 3.97
C LEU A 67 7.27 1.79 3.62
N ASN A 68 8.00 2.09 2.54
CA ASN A 68 9.16 1.29 2.16
C ASN A 68 10.35 1.43 3.12
N ARG A 69 10.26 2.34 4.09
CA ARG A 69 11.27 2.57 5.12
C ARG A 69 10.86 2.04 6.49
N LYS A 70 9.68 1.40 6.57
CA LYS A 70 9.12 0.97 7.86
C LYS A 70 9.27 -0.53 8.05
N GLN A 71 10.06 -0.92 9.04
CA GLN A 71 10.26 -2.33 9.38
C GLN A 71 8.93 -2.99 9.75
N TRP A 72 8.08 -2.31 10.51
CA TRP A 72 6.79 -2.85 10.92
C TRP A 72 5.88 -3.16 9.73
N PHE A 73 6.01 -2.40 8.65
CA PHE A 73 5.25 -2.66 7.43
C PHE A 73 5.85 -3.82 6.63
N ALA A 74 7.17 -3.81 6.46
CA ALA A 74 7.88 -4.87 5.74
C ALA A 74 7.70 -6.24 6.40
N ASP A 75 7.57 -6.28 7.73
CA ASP A 75 7.43 -7.52 8.48
C ASP A 75 6.12 -8.27 8.18
N TYR A 76 5.05 -7.56 7.83
CA TYR A 76 3.73 -8.17 7.70
C TYR A 76 3.10 -8.02 6.31
N VAL A 77 3.62 -7.17 5.43
CA VAL A 77 3.04 -7.01 4.09
C VAL A 77 3.30 -8.25 3.26
N THR A 78 2.23 -8.78 2.65
CA THR A 78 2.30 -9.94 1.76
C THR A 78 2.03 -9.60 0.32
N LYS A 79 1.33 -8.49 0.06
CA LYS A 79 1.02 -8.02 -1.29
C LYS A 79 1.03 -6.51 -1.28
N TRP A 80 1.75 -5.92 -2.21
CA TRP A 80 1.86 -4.47 -2.32
C TRP A 80 2.03 -4.13 -3.79
N ILE A 81 0.97 -3.59 -4.40
CA ILE A 81 0.91 -3.38 -5.84
C ILE A 81 0.56 -1.91 -6.11
N TRP A 82 1.33 -1.31 -6.99
CA TRP A 82 1.07 0.02 -7.53
C TRP A 82 0.45 -0.15 -8.91
N TYR A 83 -0.74 0.40 -9.12
CA TYR A 83 -1.40 0.42 -10.42
C TYR A 83 -1.23 1.79 -11.03
N ASP A 84 -0.70 1.83 -12.25
CA ASP A 84 -0.35 3.07 -12.94
C ASP A 84 -0.80 3.00 -14.40
N ASN A 85 -1.01 4.17 -15.00
CA ASN A 85 -1.27 4.30 -16.44
C ASN A 85 -0.42 5.43 -17.06
N ASP A 86 0.70 5.77 -16.44
CA ASP A 86 1.61 6.83 -16.88
C ASP A 86 0.94 8.21 -16.99
N GLY A 87 -0.14 8.42 -16.22
CA GLY A 87 -0.92 9.65 -16.26
C GLY A 87 -1.84 9.77 -17.47
N MET A 88 -1.97 8.71 -18.27
CA MET A 88 -2.81 8.69 -19.47
C MET A 88 -4.15 8.02 -19.17
N GLU A 89 -5.20 8.82 -18.97
CA GLU A 89 -6.52 8.32 -18.58
C GLU A 89 -7.16 7.38 -19.59
N ASP A 90 -6.77 7.45 -20.87
CA ASP A 90 -7.25 6.58 -21.92
C ASP A 90 -6.54 5.22 -21.96
N LYS A 91 -5.51 5.02 -21.14
CA LYS A 91 -4.81 3.74 -21.04
C LYS A 91 -5.26 2.94 -19.83
N PRO A 92 -5.28 1.60 -19.94
CA PRO A 92 -5.57 0.76 -18.79
C PRO A 92 -4.45 0.86 -17.75
N LEU A 93 -4.82 0.67 -16.47
CA LEU A 93 -3.84 0.58 -15.39
C LEU A 93 -3.04 -0.73 -15.51
N TYR A 94 -1.74 -0.65 -15.28
CA TYR A 94 -0.88 -1.83 -15.22
C TYR A 94 -0.30 -1.98 -13.81
N PRO A 95 -0.11 -3.22 -13.33
CA PRO A 95 0.40 -3.47 -11.99
C PRO A 95 1.92 -3.43 -11.92
N ILE A 96 2.44 -2.88 -10.83
CA ILE A 96 3.86 -2.97 -10.46
C ILE A 96 3.92 -3.65 -9.10
N ASP A 97 4.58 -4.81 -9.02
CA ASP A 97 4.78 -5.52 -7.76
C ASP A 97 5.90 -4.81 -6.97
N ILE A 98 5.51 -4.04 -5.96
CA ILE A 98 6.45 -3.24 -5.19
C ILE A 98 7.36 -4.13 -4.34
N ILE A 99 6.83 -5.21 -3.76
CA ILE A 99 7.66 -6.11 -2.94
C ILE A 99 8.79 -6.71 -3.79
N ALA A 100 8.48 -7.21 -4.98
CA ALA A 100 9.49 -7.76 -5.88
C ALA A 100 10.53 -6.71 -6.27
N ARG A 101 10.10 -5.48 -6.49
CA ARG A 101 10.97 -4.36 -6.84
C ARG A 101 11.90 -3.98 -5.67
N GLU A 102 11.35 -3.88 -4.45
CA GLU A 102 12.11 -3.49 -3.28
C GLU A 102 13.10 -4.57 -2.84
N ARG A 103 12.82 -5.84 -3.11
CA ARG A 103 13.75 -6.93 -2.78
C ARG A 103 15.11 -6.79 -3.43
N LYS A 104 15.22 -6.04 -4.51
CA LYS A 104 16.47 -5.89 -5.26
C LYS A 104 17.49 -5.07 -4.50
N ASP A 105 17.06 -4.02 -3.78
CA ASP A 105 17.96 -3.06 -3.16
C ASP A 105 17.54 -2.57 -1.79
N ASN A 106 16.40 -3.00 -1.26
CA ASN A 106 15.91 -2.58 0.06
C ASN A 106 16.05 -3.71 1.07
N PRO A 107 16.97 -3.60 2.05
CA PRO A 107 17.21 -4.67 3.03
C PRO A 107 15.99 -5.08 3.84
N LEU A 108 15.03 -4.17 4.08
CA LEU A 108 13.82 -4.47 4.83
C LEU A 108 12.97 -5.55 4.15
N PHE A 109 13.04 -5.66 2.82
CA PHE A 109 12.26 -6.61 2.01
C PHE A 109 13.07 -7.81 1.54
N GLN A 110 14.34 -7.88 1.91
CA GLN A 110 15.24 -8.99 1.58
C GLN A 110 15.17 -10.05 2.68
N LYS A 111 14.18 -10.94 2.57
CA LYS A 111 13.95 -11.98 3.59
C LYS A 111 14.10 -13.36 3.00
#